data_cd5184ef36fcb061ff3d3ed9490af67c
#
_entry.id   cd5184ef36fcb061ff3d3ed9490af67c
#
_cell.length_a   1.000
_cell.length_b   1.000
_cell.length_c   1.000
_cell.angle_alpha   90.00
_cell.angle_beta   90.00
_cell.angle_gamma   90.00
#
_symmetry.space_group_name_H-M   'P 1'
#
loop_
_entity.id
_entity.type
_entity.pdbx_description
1 polymer ?
#
loop_
_entity_poly.entity_id
_entity_poly.type
_entity_poly.pdbx_seq_one_letter_code
_entity_poly.pdbx_strand_id
1 'polypeptide(L)'
;GYIDVHAHITGGGGEDGPASRVPESQLSVFLQNGITTVVGLLGTDGVTKSIENLIAKARALTEEGITVYTLTGSYGYPTNTITGSIEKDIYMLTPMIGVKIAASDHRSSNPQAEDLIAVGTAARRGGMISGTAGLVTIHMGSGKNGLKPLLEAVKASDIPFKHFLPTHILR
;
A
#
# COMPACT_ATOMS: atom_id res chain seq x y z
N GLY A 1 -0.48 20.28 8.79
CA GLY A 1 -0.79 19.07 9.55
C GLY A 1 0.20 17.96 9.29
N TYR A 2 0.03 16.86 9.99
CA TYR A 2 0.85 15.67 9.76
C TYR A 2 0.38 14.90 8.52
N ILE A 3 1.31 14.11 7.95
CA ILE A 3 1.04 13.19 6.86
C ILE A 3 1.16 11.76 7.40
N ASP A 4 0.08 10.99 7.34
CA ASP A 4 0.10 9.55 7.61
C ASP A 4 0.26 8.79 6.29
N VAL A 5 1.41 8.17 6.11
CA VAL A 5 1.75 7.45 4.86
C VAL A 5 1.29 5.99 4.85
N HIS A 6 0.59 5.51 5.91
CA HIS A 6 0.21 4.11 6.05
C HIS A 6 -1.06 3.94 6.89
N ALA A 7 -2.23 4.24 6.33
CA ALA A 7 -3.50 4.14 7.04
C ALA A 7 -4.47 3.14 6.41
N HIS A 8 -5.08 2.29 7.25
CA HIS A 8 -6.16 1.39 6.83
C HIS A 8 -7.50 2.12 6.88
N ILE A 9 -7.74 3.06 5.96
CA ILE A 9 -8.93 3.92 5.95
C ILE A 9 -10.25 3.16 5.80
N THR A 10 -10.22 1.97 5.19
CA THR A 10 -11.36 1.05 5.09
C THR A 10 -11.48 0.13 6.30
N GLY A 11 -10.72 0.38 7.35
CA GLY A 11 -10.56 -0.50 8.50
C GLY A 11 -9.57 -1.63 8.26
N GLY A 12 -9.08 -2.21 9.33
CA GLY A 12 -8.15 -3.34 9.34
C GLY A 12 -8.69 -4.52 10.14
N GLY A 13 -7.78 -5.30 10.73
CA GLY A 13 -8.13 -6.47 11.54
C GLY A 13 -8.73 -7.62 10.73
N GLY A 14 -9.46 -8.50 11.42
CA GLY A 14 -10.04 -9.70 10.84
C GLY A 14 -9.11 -10.92 10.89
N GLU A 15 -7.90 -10.77 11.38
CA GLU A 15 -6.88 -11.83 11.41
C GLU A 15 -7.16 -12.89 12.48
N ASP A 16 -7.92 -12.53 13.52
CA ASP A 16 -8.42 -13.44 14.57
C ASP A 16 -9.90 -13.81 14.35
N GLY A 17 -10.34 -13.83 13.10
CA GLY A 17 -11.70 -14.14 12.68
C GLY A 17 -12.62 -12.94 12.56
N PRO A 18 -13.90 -13.17 12.16
CA PRO A 18 -14.82 -12.08 11.79
C PRO A 18 -15.06 -11.04 12.89
N ALA A 19 -14.99 -11.44 14.16
CA ALA A 19 -15.23 -10.54 15.30
C ALA A 19 -14.06 -9.58 15.56
N SER A 20 -12.88 -9.81 14.99
CA SER A 20 -11.70 -8.93 15.14
C SER A 20 -11.61 -7.83 14.10
N ARG A 21 -12.63 -7.67 13.25
CA ARG A 21 -12.66 -6.63 12.20
C ARG A 21 -12.78 -5.24 12.81
N VAL A 22 -11.98 -4.31 12.25
CA VAL A 22 -12.03 -2.89 12.62
C VAL A 22 -12.88 -2.12 11.60
N PRO A 23 -13.77 -1.21 12.03
CA PRO A 23 -14.59 -0.42 11.12
C PRO A 23 -13.74 0.58 10.32
N GLU A 24 -14.37 1.19 9.30
CA GLU A 24 -13.75 2.27 8.52
C GLU A 24 -13.39 3.46 9.42
N SER A 25 -12.29 4.12 9.07
CA SER A 25 -11.84 5.31 9.77
C SER A 25 -12.78 6.49 9.50
N GLN A 26 -13.11 7.24 10.54
CA GLN A 26 -13.87 8.49 10.43
C GLN A 26 -12.90 9.68 10.34
N LEU A 27 -13.33 10.77 9.71
CA LEU A 27 -12.54 12.01 9.61
C LEU A 27 -12.03 12.49 10.98
N SER A 28 -12.87 12.41 12.01
CA SER A 28 -12.53 12.85 13.37
C SER A 28 -11.27 12.19 13.94
N VAL A 29 -11.02 10.92 13.58
CA VAL A 29 -9.81 10.18 14.03
C VAL A 29 -8.54 10.85 13.50
N PHE A 30 -8.56 11.31 12.26
CA PHE A 30 -7.41 11.99 11.65
C PHE A 30 -7.24 13.40 12.23
N LEU A 31 -8.30 14.18 12.30
CA LEU A 31 -8.22 15.59 12.76
C LEU A 31 -7.83 15.71 14.22
N GLN A 32 -8.34 14.84 15.10
CA GLN A 32 -7.96 14.81 16.53
C GLN A 32 -6.46 14.53 16.74
N ASN A 33 -5.83 13.86 15.78
CA ASN A 33 -4.39 13.59 15.79
C ASN A 33 -3.57 14.55 14.90
N GLY A 34 -4.19 15.63 14.41
CA GLY A 34 -3.52 16.64 13.59
C GLY A 34 -3.13 16.17 12.19
N ILE A 35 -3.70 15.07 11.71
CA ILE A 35 -3.43 14.49 10.39
C ILE A 35 -4.33 15.17 9.36
N THR A 36 -3.72 15.75 8.33
CA THR A 36 -4.41 16.45 7.24
C THR A 36 -4.18 15.81 5.87
N THR A 37 -3.24 14.88 5.79
CA THR A 37 -2.97 14.09 4.57
C THR A 37 -2.78 12.63 4.94
N VAL A 38 -3.41 11.75 4.18
CA VAL A 38 -3.41 10.29 4.43
C VAL A 38 -3.09 9.54 3.16
N VAL A 39 -2.27 8.49 3.26
CA VAL A 39 -2.15 7.46 2.21
C VAL A 39 -2.90 6.21 2.67
N GLY A 40 -4.07 5.99 2.08
CA GLY A 40 -4.91 4.83 2.33
C GLY A 40 -4.42 3.59 1.60
N LEU A 41 -4.45 2.44 2.28
CA LEU A 41 -4.04 1.16 1.72
C LEU A 41 -4.77 -0.01 2.39
N LEU A 42 -4.80 -1.16 1.71
CA LEU A 42 -5.34 -2.39 2.27
C LEU A 42 -4.31 -3.09 3.17
N GLY A 43 -4.81 -3.84 4.14
CA GLY A 43 -4.02 -4.71 5.00
C GLY A 43 -3.99 -6.15 4.51
N THR A 44 -3.99 -7.09 5.47
CA THR A 44 -4.01 -8.54 5.23
C THR A 44 -5.27 -8.98 4.48
N ASP A 45 -6.42 -8.39 4.83
CA ASP A 45 -7.70 -8.70 4.19
C ASP A 45 -7.82 -8.00 2.83
N GLY A 46 -7.37 -8.68 1.79
CA GLY A 46 -7.61 -8.34 0.38
C GLY A 46 -8.76 -9.13 -0.25
N VAL A 47 -9.53 -9.87 0.56
CA VAL A 47 -10.65 -10.71 0.13
C VAL A 47 -12.00 -9.99 0.33
N THR A 48 -12.24 -9.51 1.54
CA THR A 48 -13.52 -8.83 1.89
C THR A 48 -13.40 -7.30 1.84
N LYS A 49 -12.19 -6.77 1.70
CA LYS A 49 -11.89 -5.35 1.45
C LYS A 49 -11.29 -5.21 0.06
N SER A 50 -11.83 -4.32 -0.75
CA SER A 50 -11.41 -4.16 -2.14
C SER A 50 -10.76 -2.80 -2.39
N ILE A 51 -10.06 -2.68 -3.50
CA ILE A 51 -9.45 -1.42 -3.95
C ILE A 51 -10.54 -0.42 -4.33
N GLU A 52 -11.67 -0.88 -4.86
CA GLU A 52 -12.84 -0.04 -5.15
C GLU A 52 -13.39 0.60 -3.88
N ASN A 53 -13.56 -0.19 -2.80
CA ASN A 53 -13.97 0.34 -1.50
C ASN A 53 -12.94 1.34 -0.95
N LEU A 54 -11.65 1.06 -1.12
CA LEU A 54 -10.57 1.97 -0.71
C LEU A 54 -10.66 3.33 -1.44
N ILE A 55 -10.89 3.32 -2.76
CA ILE A 55 -11.05 4.55 -3.55
C ILE A 55 -12.33 5.29 -3.14
N ALA A 56 -13.44 4.58 -2.94
CA ALA A 56 -14.70 5.19 -2.50
C ALA A 56 -14.52 5.89 -1.14
N LYS A 57 -13.86 5.24 -0.19
CA LYS A 57 -13.56 5.83 1.12
C LYS A 57 -12.60 7.03 1.02
N ALA A 58 -11.59 6.95 0.16
CA ALA A 58 -10.67 8.05 -0.09
C ALA A 58 -11.39 9.29 -0.63
N ARG A 59 -12.31 9.10 -1.57
CA ARG A 59 -13.15 10.19 -2.11
C ARG A 59 -14.01 10.82 -1.03
N ALA A 60 -14.68 9.99 -0.20
CA ALA A 60 -15.51 10.49 0.91
C ALA A 60 -14.67 11.37 1.87
N LEU A 61 -13.52 10.90 2.32
CA LEU A 61 -12.65 11.68 3.21
C LEU A 61 -12.10 12.96 2.55
N THR A 62 -11.90 12.94 1.22
CA THR A 62 -11.49 14.13 0.48
C THR A 62 -12.61 15.17 0.43
N GLU A 63 -13.86 14.75 0.21
CA GLU A 63 -15.01 15.63 0.26
C GLU A 63 -15.25 16.18 1.68
N GLU A 64 -14.92 15.41 2.71
CA GLU A 64 -14.94 15.83 4.11
C GLU A 64 -13.82 16.84 4.46
N GLY A 65 -12.79 17.01 3.61
CA GLY A 65 -11.83 18.11 3.70
C GLY A 65 -10.38 17.76 4.02
N ILE A 66 -9.96 16.49 4.00
CA ILE A 66 -8.53 16.13 4.09
C ILE A 66 -7.99 15.66 2.74
N THR A 67 -6.67 15.72 2.56
CA THR A 67 -6.02 15.19 1.36
C THR A 67 -5.84 13.68 1.51
N VAL A 68 -6.32 12.91 0.53
CA VAL A 68 -6.18 11.45 0.57
C VAL A 68 -5.58 10.93 -0.72
N TYR A 69 -4.53 10.12 -0.60
CA TYR A 69 -3.97 9.28 -1.65
C TYR A 69 -4.21 7.83 -1.34
N THR A 70 -4.10 6.94 -2.35
CA THR A 70 -4.27 5.50 -2.18
C THR A 70 -3.17 4.70 -2.85
N LEU A 71 -3.05 3.44 -2.44
CA LEU A 71 -2.18 2.44 -3.08
C LEU A 71 -3.03 1.28 -3.58
N THR A 72 -2.73 0.78 -4.79
CA THR A 72 -3.30 -0.48 -5.27
C THR A 72 -2.66 -1.68 -4.55
N GLY A 73 -3.26 -2.84 -4.63
CA GLY A 73 -2.75 -4.05 -3.99
C GLY A 73 -3.12 -4.22 -2.52
N SER A 74 -2.59 -5.27 -1.94
CA SER A 74 -2.76 -5.67 -0.54
C SER A 74 -1.51 -6.43 -0.07
N TYR A 75 -1.64 -7.54 0.68
CA TYR A 75 -0.49 -8.35 1.09
C TYR A 75 0.01 -9.32 0.01
N GLY A 76 -0.85 -9.69 -0.94
CA GLY A 76 -0.56 -10.74 -1.90
C GLY A 76 0.32 -10.32 -3.08
N TYR A 77 1.03 -11.30 -3.63
CA TYR A 77 1.65 -11.25 -4.94
C TYR A 77 1.28 -12.55 -5.70
N PRO A 78 0.84 -12.51 -6.97
CA PRO A 78 0.63 -11.32 -7.80
C PRO A 78 -0.33 -10.30 -7.18
N THR A 79 -0.07 -9.02 -7.46
CA THR A 79 -0.77 -7.89 -6.84
C THR A 79 -2.19 -7.74 -7.38
N ASN A 80 -3.18 -7.63 -6.49
CA ASN A 80 -4.55 -7.27 -6.87
C ASN A 80 -4.59 -5.86 -7.45
N THR A 81 -5.29 -5.69 -8.56
CA THR A 81 -5.46 -4.41 -9.26
C THR A 81 -6.87 -4.33 -9.82
N ILE A 82 -7.38 -3.11 -10.06
CA ILE A 82 -8.68 -2.92 -10.72
C ILE A 82 -8.57 -3.09 -12.23
N THR A 83 -7.50 -2.55 -12.83
CA THR A 83 -7.36 -2.50 -14.30
C THR A 83 -6.55 -3.66 -14.87
N GLY A 84 -6.11 -4.60 -14.03
CA GLY A 84 -5.22 -5.70 -14.40
C GLY A 84 -3.74 -5.33 -14.45
N SER A 85 -3.36 -4.11 -14.07
CA SER A 85 -1.97 -3.65 -14.10
C SER A 85 -1.72 -2.56 -13.05
N ILE A 86 -0.61 -2.67 -12.29
CA ILE A 86 -0.17 -1.67 -11.33
C ILE A 86 0.02 -0.30 -12.02
N GLU A 87 0.63 -0.29 -13.20
CA GLU A 87 0.87 0.94 -13.97
C GLU A 87 -0.42 1.63 -14.37
N LYS A 88 -1.39 0.85 -14.87
CA LYS A 88 -2.71 1.37 -15.26
C LYS A 88 -3.49 1.88 -14.06
N ASP A 89 -3.46 1.17 -12.94
CA ASP A 89 -4.11 1.64 -11.72
C ASP A 89 -3.55 2.99 -11.30
N ILE A 90 -2.22 3.15 -11.25
CA ILE A 90 -1.57 4.41 -10.87
C ILE A 90 -1.87 5.53 -11.86
N TYR A 91 -1.94 5.23 -13.16
CA TYR A 91 -2.20 6.24 -14.19
C TYR A 91 -3.67 6.65 -14.28
N MET A 92 -4.58 5.67 -14.21
CA MET A 92 -6.00 5.87 -14.52
C MET A 92 -6.86 6.22 -13.30
N LEU A 93 -6.44 5.83 -12.10
CA LEU A 93 -7.27 5.88 -10.90
C LEU A 93 -6.74 6.93 -9.91
N THR A 94 -7.21 8.16 -10.03
CA THR A 94 -6.96 9.19 -9.02
C THR A 94 -7.76 8.87 -7.75
N PRO A 95 -7.15 8.89 -6.56
CA PRO A 95 -5.84 9.45 -6.16
C PRO A 95 -4.70 8.42 -5.96
N MET A 96 -4.57 7.43 -6.83
CA MET A 96 -3.61 6.34 -6.66
C MET A 96 -2.17 6.76 -6.98
N ILE A 97 -1.23 6.50 -6.06
CA ILE A 97 0.16 6.97 -6.17
C ILE A 97 1.21 5.86 -6.06
N GLY A 98 0.79 4.61 -5.96
CA GLY A 98 1.71 3.50 -5.78
C GLY A 98 1.01 2.18 -5.53
N VAL A 99 1.76 1.22 -4.99
CA VAL A 99 1.32 -0.14 -4.73
C VAL A 99 1.69 -0.60 -3.32
N LYS A 100 0.83 -1.41 -2.72
CA LYS A 100 1.02 -2.09 -1.44
C LYS A 100 1.28 -3.56 -1.65
N ILE A 101 2.29 -4.10 -0.96
CA ILE A 101 2.53 -5.55 -0.82
C ILE A 101 3.04 -5.88 0.60
N ALA A 102 3.23 -7.17 0.87
CA ALA A 102 3.90 -7.64 2.08
C ALA A 102 5.05 -8.60 1.72
N ALA A 103 6.13 -8.56 2.48
CA ALA A 103 7.28 -9.44 2.34
C ALA A 103 7.78 -9.92 3.71
N SER A 104 8.41 -11.10 3.72
CA SER A 104 8.96 -11.71 4.93
C SER A 104 7.93 -11.82 6.06
N ASP A 105 6.71 -12.17 5.73
CA ASP A 105 5.57 -12.31 6.64
C ASP A 105 4.83 -13.62 6.33
N HIS A 106 4.35 -14.32 7.37
CA HIS A 106 3.63 -15.58 7.20
C HIS A 106 2.28 -15.42 6.46
N ARG A 107 1.76 -14.20 6.34
CA ARG A 107 0.53 -13.84 5.62
C ARG A 107 0.79 -13.35 4.20
N SER A 108 2.06 -13.16 3.83
CA SER A 108 2.45 -12.72 2.49
C SER A 108 2.65 -13.90 1.53
N SER A 109 2.68 -13.62 0.25
CA SER A 109 3.10 -14.58 -0.78
C SER A 109 4.62 -14.85 -0.78
N ASN A 110 5.36 -14.27 0.18
CA ASN A 110 6.82 -14.34 0.28
C ASN A 110 7.53 -13.96 -1.04
N PRO A 111 7.26 -12.77 -1.62
CA PRO A 111 7.87 -12.34 -2.86
C PRO A 111 9.41 -12.34 -2.73
N GLN A 112 10.07 -12.80 -3.80
CA GLN A 112 11.52 -12.80 -3.90
C GLN A 112 12.02 -11.51 -4.56
N ALA A 113 13.33 -11.39 -4.74
CA ALA A 113 13.93 -10.17 -5.32
C ALA A 113 13.35 -9.84 -6.71
N GLU A 114 13.16 -10.84 -7.55
CA GLU A 114 12.63 -10.68 -8.91
C GLU A 114 11.19 -10.15 -8.90
N ASP A 115 10.37 -10.64 -7.96
CA ASP A 115 8.99 -10.18 -7.79
C ASP A 115 8.95 -8.70 -7.35
N LEU A 116 9.84 -8.32 -6.41
CA LEU A 116 9.98 -6.94 -5.95
C LEU A 116 10.50 -6.02 -7.04
N ILE A 117 11.39 -6.50 -7.92
CA ILE A 117 11.84 -5.77 -9.10
C ILE A 117 10.68 -5.55 -10.07
N ALA A 118 9.87 -6.57 -10.34
CA ALA A 118 8.72 -6.45 -11.22
C ALA A 118 7.70 -5.42 -10.71
N VAL A 119 7.34 -5.53 -9.43
CA VAL A 119 6.43 -4.58 -8.76
C VAL A 119 6.99 -3.16 -8.75
N GLY A 120 8.27 -3.00 -8.38
CA GLY A 120 8.96 -1.71 -8.33
C GLY A 120 9.05 -1.04 -9.71
N THR A 121 9.36 -1.82 -10.75
CA THR A 121 9.40 -1.35 -12.14
C THR A 121 8.02 -0.85 -12.59
N ALA A 122 6.97 -1.62 -12.33
CA ALA A 122 5.60 -1.26 -12.68
C ALA A 122 5.16 0.01 -11.96
N ALA A 123 5.36 0.07 -10.64
CA ALA A 123 5.02 1.26 -9.85
C ALA A 123 5.79 2.51 -10.31
N ARG A 124 7.10 2.38 -10.55
CA ARG A 124 7.94 3.48 -11.02
C ARG A 124 7.47 4.00 -12.39
N ARG A 125 7.23 3.10 -13.36
CA ARG A 125 6.72 3.52 -14.68
C ARG A 125 5.38 4.22 -14.56
N GLY A 126 4.43 3.62 -13.82
CA GLY A 126 3.13 4.24 -13.55
C GLY A 126 3.27 5.64 -12.96
N GLY A 127 4.11 5.79 -11.93
CA GLY A 127 4.40 7.08 -11.31
C GLY A 127 5.01 8.11 -12.25
N MET A 128 5.97 7.70 -13.10
CA MET A 128 6.62 8.59 -14.07
C MET A 128 5.62 9.13 -15.10
N ILE A 129 4.79 8.26 -15.69
CA ILE A 129 3.85 8.69 -16.74
C ILE A 129 2.63 9.43 -16.18
N SER A 130 2.27 9.23 -14.92
CA SER A 130 1.16 9.93 -14.25
C SER A 130 1.59 11.19 -13.50
N GLY A 131 2.90 11.43 -13.36
CA GLY A 131 3.42 12.54 -12.56
C GLY A 131 3.23 12.36 -11.05
N THR A 132 3.12 11.10 -10.57
CA THR A 132 2.95 10.76 -9.15
C THR A 132 4.17 10.04 -8.57
N ALA A 133 4.13 9.67 -7.30
CA ALA A 133 5.29 9.14 -6.58
C ALA A 133 5.77 7.76 -7.08
N GLY A 134 4.87 6.89 -7.56
CA GLY A 134 5.21 5.53 -7.96
C GLY A 134 5.84 4.70 -6.82
N LEU A 135 5.24 4.77 -5.62
CA LEU A 135 5.77 4.12 -4.42
C LEU A 135 5.43 2.62 -4.36
N VAL A 136 6.32 1.85 -3.77
CA VAL A 136 6.06 0.49 -3.31
C VAL A 136 6.12 0.48 -1.78
N THR A 137 4.98 0.46 -1.13
CA THR A 137 4.91 0.31 0.32
C THR A 137 4.90 -1.17 0.67
N ILE A 138 5.88 -1.59 1.46
CA ILE A 138 6.10 -3.00 1.81
C ILE A 138 5.87 -3.19 3.30
N HIS A 139 4.84 -3.95 3.68
CA HIS A 139 4.75 -4.47 5.04
C HIS A 139 5.88 -5.50 5.24
N MET A 140 6.81 -5.20 6.11
CA MET A 140 7.87 -6.14 6.50
C MET A 140 7.40 -6.91 7.73
N GLY A 141 7.32 -8.22 7.60
CA GLY A 141 6.98 -9.10 8.71
C GLY A 141 8.20 -9.55 9.51
N SER A 142 7.96 -10.46 10.47
CA SER A 142 8.98 -11.11 11.29
C SER A 142 9.54 -12.42 10.69
N GLY A 143 9.33 -12.63 9.40
CA GLY A 143 9.80 -13.82 8.69
C GLY A 143 11.33 -13.91 8.65
N LYS A 144 11.84 -15.13 8.45
CA LYS A 144 13.28 -15.46 8.51
C LYS A 144 14.16 -14.65 7.58
N ASN A 145 13.61 -14.20 6.44
CA ASN A 145 14.37 -13.48 5.43
C ASN A 145 14.56 -11.99 5.75
N GLY A 146 13.78 -11.43 6.68
CA GLY A 146 13.87 -10.01 7.03
C GLY A 146 13.87 -9.12 5.78
N LEU A 147 14.82 -8.18 5.70
CA LEU A 147 14.98 -7.27 4.56
C LEU A 147 15.72 -7.87 3.35
N LYS A 148 16.20 -9.12 3.43
CA LYS A 148 17.07 -9.71 2.40
C LYS A 148 16.47 -9.62 0.99
N PRO A 149 15.20 -10.01 0.71
CA PRO A 149 14.67 -9.93 -0.65
C PRO A 149 14.65 -8.49 -1.20
N LEU A 150 14.36 -7.51 -0.36
CA LEU A 150 14.37 -6.10 -0.76
C LEU A 150 15.79 -5.61 -1.07
N LEU A 151 16.76 -5.95 -0.23
CA LEU A 151 18.15 -5.55 -0.44
C LEU A 151 18.74 -6.20 -1.71
N GLU A 152 18.36 -7.44 -1.99
CA GLU A 152 18.74 -8.14 -3.22
C GLU A 152 18.09 -7.47 -4.45
N ALA A 153 16.79 -7.14 -4.38
CA ALA A 153 16.09 -6.42 -5.45
C ALA A 153 16.75 -5.07 -5.77
N VAL A 154 17.09 -4.29 -4.75
CA VAL A 154 17.77 -3.00 -4.92
C VAL A 154 19.16 -3.15 -5.53
N LYS A 155 19.91 -4.20 -5.16
CA LYS A 155 21.24 -4.46 -5.73
C LYS A 155 21.20 -4.99 -7.17
N ALA A 156 20.15 -5.73 -7.52
CA ALA A 156 20.02 -6.39 -8.83
C ALA A 156 19.28 -5.53 -9.87
N SER A 157 18.80 -4.34 -9.51
CA SER A 157 18.03 -3.48 -10.40
C SER A 157 18.49 -2.03 -10.38
N ASP A 158 18.09 -1.26 -11.41
CA ASP A 158 18.34 0.18 -11.50
C ASP A 158 17.19 1.01 -10.88
N ILE A 159 16.29 0.38 -10.12
CA ILE A 159 15.19 1.08 -9.45
C ILE A 159 15.77 1.87 -8.28
N PRO A 160 15.60 3.22 -8.24
CA PRO A 160 16.10 4.00 -7.13
C PRO A 160 15.46 3.56 -5.81
N PHE A 161 16.28 3.36 -4.79
CA PHE A 161 15.84 2.90 -3.45
C PHE A 161 14.66 3.70 -2.88
N LYS A 162 14.59 5.00 -3.17
CA LYS A 162 13.51 5.89 -2.72
C LYS A 162 12.10 5.49 -3.16
N HIS A 163 11.95 4.58 -4.14
CA HIS A 163 10.65 4.04 -4.54
C HIS A 163 10.13 2.95 -3.61
N PHE A 164 10.99 2.38 -2.77
CA PHE A 164 10.61 1.37 -1.80
C PHE A 164 10.45 1.99 -0.41
N LEU A 165 9.30 1.77 0.20
CA LEU A 165 8.97 2.21 1.56
C LEU A 165 8.71 0.98 2.44
N PRO A 166 9.75 0.31 2.96
CA PRO A 166 9.56 -0.79 3.90
C PRO A 166 9.08 -0.23 5.24
N THR A 167 8.04 -0.84 5.81
CA THR A 167 7.46 -0.46 7.09
C THR A 167 7.65 -1.55 8.13
N HIS A 168 7.57 -1.20 9.43
CA HIS A 168 7.68 -2.14 10.56
C HIS A 168 9.06 -2.83 10.67
N ILE A 169 10.13 -2.17 10.26
CA ILE A 169 11.48 -2.75 10.21
C ILE A 169 12.20 -2.85 11.55
N LEU A 170 11.65 -2.28 12.61
CA LEU A 170 12.22 -2.28 13.97
C LEU A 170 11.60 -3.36 14.88
N ARG A 171 11.22 -4.49 14.34
CA ARG A 171 10.67 -5.62 15.11
C ARG A 171 11.73 -6.64 15.44
#